data_babe0e4fbd1f7544ec18e733bdf2e28e
#
_entry.id   babe0e4fbd1f7544ec18e733bdf2e28e
#
_cell.length_a   1.000
_cell.length_b   1.000
_cell.length_c   1.000
_cell.angle_alpha   90.00
_cell.angle_beta   90.00
_cell.angle_gamma   90.00
#
_symmetry.space_group_name_H-M   'P 1'
#
loop_
_entity.id
_entity.type
_entity.pdbx_description
1 polymer ?
#
loop_
_entity_poly.entity_id
_entity_poly.type
_entity_poly.pdbx_seq_one_letter_code
_entity_poly.pdbx_strand_id
1 'polypeptide(L)'
;MTFVVLLTSAAIRATPGVMIVPLEKEFGWSRAVISVAISVSLLLYGLIGPFAAGLVNRYGPRRVMALSAFLIGLGTLSTVTMKSPWQFIALWGVLVGCGTGITAIVLGATVVQRWFHVHRGLALGMLSASSATGQLIFLPILAQIVVTSGWRWAVVAVAAVALVISPIVFLVMRDRPQDKGLAPLGLPPGEPVPAPAVGGNPVVAALSALKMASRSREFWILAGSFFICGASTNGLVGTHLIPACMDHGIPEVQAAGLLAMMGIFDLIGTTGSGWLSDRFDNRLLLMTYYGLRGLSLLYLPYGFVSEGHGLSIFAVFYGLDWIATVPPTAALARQAFGAEKSPLVFGWIIAAHQVGAALAASSAGLLRTVEGNYDHAFLVAGFLCLFSAIGVLFAGKRPPAPVLSPQTG
;
A
#
# COMPACT_ATOMS: atom_id res chain seq x y z
N MET A 1 -13.14 14.62 -3.10
CA MET A 1 -12.13 14.94 -2.09
C MET A 1 -11.32 13.71 -1.63
N THR A 2 -11.94 12.66 -1.11
CA THR A 2 -11.23 11.46 -0.62
C THR A 2 -10.26 10.87 -1.64
N PHE A 3 -10.70 10.73 -2.91
CA PHE A 3 -9.82 10.27 -4.01
C PHE A 3 -8.55 11.12 -4.14
N VAL A 4 -8.69 12.45 -4.12
CA VAL A 4 -7.56 13.37 -4.28
C VAL A 4 -6.58 13.26 -3.12
N VAL A 5 -7.07 13.11 -1.88
CA VAL A 5 -6.21 12.91 -0.70
C VAL A 5 -5.45 11.59 -0.78
N LEU A 6 -6.12 10.49 -1.15
CA LEU A 6 -5.48 9.19 -1.32
C LEU A 6 -4.44 9.20 -2.46
N LEU A 7 -4.78 9.84 -3.59
CA LEU A 7 -3.89 10.07 -4.72
C LEU A 7 -2.61 10.80 -4.30
N THR A 8 -2.77 11.93 -3.58
CA THR A 8 -1.63 12.74 -3.07
C THR A 8 -0.79 11.95 -2.08
N SER A 9 -1.43 11.20 -1.17
CA SER A 9 -0.72 10.33 -0.23
C SER A 9 0.08 9.24 -0.95
N ALA A 10 -0.47 8.67 -2.04
CA ALA A 10 0.22 7.67 -2.85
C ALA A 10 1.43 8.27 -3.60
N ALA A 11 1.29 9.46 -4.17
CA ALA A 11 2.38 10.19 -4.82
C ALA A 11 3.54 10.46 -3.84
N ILE A 12 3.23 10.94 -2.65
CA ILE A 12 4.25 11.21 -1.62
C ILE A 12 4.94 9.93 -1.18
N ARG A 13 4.23 8.82 -1.01
CA ARG A 13 4.85 7.54 -0.68
C ARG A 13 5.77 7.00 -1.78
N ALA A 14 5.49 7.30 -3.04
CA ALA A 14 6.35 6.91 -4.16
C ALA A 14 7.60 7.80 -4.32
N THR A 15 7.57 9.04 -3.82
CA THR A 15 8.65 10.03 -3.96
C THR A 15 10.04 9.54 -3.51
N PRO A 16 10.21 8.77 -2.42
CA PRO A 16 11.54 8.32 -2.00
C PRO A 16 12.31 7.55 -3.06
N GLY A 17 11.63 6.80 -3.93
CA GLY A 17 12.27 6.05 -5.02
C GLY A 17 13.11 6.92 -5.94
N VAL A 18 12.72 8.17 -6.20
CA VAL A 18 13.48 9.15 -7.00
C VAL A 18 14.42 10.01 -6.16
N MET A 19 14.38 9.91 -4.83
CA MET A 19 15.23 10.73 -3.95
C MET A 19 16.51 10.01 -3.50
N ILE A 20 16.56 8.68 -3.51
CA ILE A 20 17.67 7.90 -2.93
C ILE A 20 19.00 8.33 -3.53
N VAL A 21 19.14 8.33 -4.85
CA VAL A 21 20.41 8.66 -5.52
C VAL A 21 20.77 10.15 -5.39
N PRO A 22 19.85 11.10 -5.54
CA PRO A 22 20.12 12.51 -5.25
C PRO A 22 20.62 12.78 -3.83
N LEU A 23 20.00 12.15 -2.81
CA LEU A 23 20.42 12.31 -1.42
C LEU A 23 21.79 11.68 -1.14
N GLU A 24 22.06 10.50 -1.73
CA GLU A 24 23.39 9.87 -1.69
C GLU A 24 24.46 10.80 -2.27
N LYS A 25 24.20 11.40 -3.44
CA LYS A 25 25.16 12.29 -4.12
C LYS A 25 25.39 13.62 -3.37
N GLU A 26 24.35 14.19 -2.78
CA GLU A 26 24.46 15.52 -2.15
C GLU A 26 25.03 15.46 -0.73
N PHE A 27 24.56 14.47 0.07
CA PHE A 27 24.92 14.39 1.50
C PHE A 27 25.99 13.33 1.79
N GLY A 28 26.34 12.49 0.82
CA GLY A 28 27.24 11.34 1.04
C GLY A 28 26.64 10.26 1.95
N TRP A 29 25.31 10.26 2.15
CA TRP A 29 24.66 9.25 2.96
C TRP A 29 24.58 7.92 2.22
N SER A 30 24.88 6.81 2.93
CA SER A 30 24.72 5.49 2.34
C SER A 30 23.24 5.18 2.05
N ARG A 31 22.97 4.34 1.06
CA ARG A 31 21.61 3.89 0.76
C ARG A 31 20.96 3.16 1.93
N ALA A 32 21.76 2.47 2.76
CA ALA A 32 21.29 1.89 4.01
C ALA A 32 20.65 2.94 4.93
N VAL A 33 21.33 4.06 5.15
CA VAL A 33 20.84 5.14 6.01
C VAL A 33 19.57 5.80 5.46
N ILE A 34 19.53 6.06 4.16
CA ILE A 34 18.35 6.64 3.50
C ILE A 34 17.17 5.67 3.59
N SER A 35 17.41 4.39 3.38
CA SER A 35 16.38 3.34 3.42
C SER A 35 15.77 3.15 4.81
N VAL A 36 16.48 3.47 5.90
CA VAL A 36 15.92 3.44 7.26
C VAL A 36 14.74 4.42 7.38
N ALA A 37 14.86 5.65 6.86
CA ALA A 37 13.74 6.61 6.90
C ALA A 37 12.52 6.10 6.11
N ILE A 38 12.75 5.49 4.95
CA ILE A 38 11.69 4.89 4.12
C ILE A 38 11.03 3.73 4.89
N SER A 39 11.83 2.87 5.51
CA SER A 39 11.36 1.73 6.29
C SER A 39 10.50 2.15 7.48
N VAL A 40 10.92 3.19 8.23
CA VAL A 40 10.12 3.76 9.32
C VAL A 40 8.78 4.28 8.80
N SER A 41 8.77 4.96 7.64
CA SER A 41 7.53 5.44 7.01
C SER A 41 6.59 4.29 6.62
N LEU A 42 7.11 3.24 5.99
CA LEU A 42 6.33 2.05 5.60
C LEU A 42 5.78 1.32 6.83
N LEU A 43 6.60 1.16 7.87
CA LEU A 43 6.20 0.53 9.13
C LEU A 43 5.03 1.29 9.78
N LEU A 44 5.16 2.61 9.94
CA LEU A 44 4.13 3.44 10.55
C LEU A 44 2.87 3.51 9.69
N TYR A 45 3.01 3.57 8.36
CA TYR A 45 1.88 3.46 7.43
C TYR A 45 1.05 2.20 7.70
N GLY A 46 1.70 1.05 7.92
CA GLY A 46 1.01 -0.20 8.20
C GLY A 46 0.42 -0.28 9.61
N LEU A 47 1.21 0.07 10.61
CA LEU A 47 0.81 -0.09 12.02
C LEU A 47 -0.29 0.89 12.45
N ILE A 48 -0.36 2.09 11.87
CA ILE A 48 -1.40 3.08 12.17
C ILE A 48 -2.73 2.73 11.50
N GLY A 49 -2.70 2.05 10.35
CA GLY A 49 -3.89 1.70 9.58
C GLY A 49 -5.03 1.08 10.40
N PRO A 50 -4.82 0.02 11.19
CA PRO A 50 -5.86 -0.59 12.03
C PRO A 50 -6.51 0.37 13.05
N PHE A 51 -5.79 1.43 13.47
CA PHE A 51 -6.27 2.41 14.44
C PHE A 51 -6.89 3.65 13.78
N ALA A 52 -6.62 3.89 12.50
CA ALA A 52 -7.12 5.05 11.75
C ALA A 52 -8.65 5.12 11.75
N ALA A 53 -9.35 3.98 11.64
CA ALA A 53 -10.81 3.91 11.72
C ALA A 53 -11.34 4.50 13.04
N GLY A 54 -10.65 4.28 14.15
CA GLY A 54 -10.99 4.83 15.46
C GLY A 54 -10.89 6.35 15.51
N LEU A 55 -9.83 6.91 14.95
CA LEU A 55 -9.65 8.35 14.83
C LEU A 55 -10.77 8.96 13.98
N VAL A 56 -11.09 8.35 12.84
CA VAL A 56 -12.15 8.78 11.93
C VAL A 56 -13.54 8.71 12.60
N ASN A 57 -13.80 7.68 13.39
CA ASN A 57 -15.07 7.54 14.10
C ASN A 57 -15.23 8.58 15.20
N ARG A 58 -14.16 8.92 15.91
CA ARG A 58 -14.17 9.87 17.02
C ARG A 58 -14.19 11.33 16.56
N TYR A 59 -13.37 11.69 15.58
CA TYR A 59 -13.14 13.09 15.19
C TYR A 59 -13.78 13.47 13.84
N GLY A 60 -14.35 12.51 13.12
CA GLY A 60 -14.88 12.67 11.77
C GLY A 60 -13.82 12.59 10.67
N PRO A 61 -14.20 12.10 9.47
CA PRO A 61 -13.28 11.99 8.33
C PRO A 61 -12.75 13.35 7.87
N ARG A 62 -13.54 14.41 7.93
CA ARG A 62 -13.15 15.78 7.52
C ARG A 62 -11.91 16.26 8.26
N ARG A 63 -11.93 16.24 9.59
CA ARG A 63 -10.83 16.75 10.44
C ARG A 63 -9.60 15.85 10.33
N VAL A 64 -9.83 14.55 10.35
CA VAL A 64 -8.75 13.55 10.28
C VAL A 64 -8.01 13.64 8.95
N MET A 65 -8.72 13.74 7.82
CA MET A 65 -8.11 13.89 6.50
C MET A 65 -7.36 15.21 6.34
N ALA A 66 -7.96 16.32 6.80
CA ALA A 66 -7.31 17.63 6.71
C ALA A 66 -6.02 17.68 7.54
N LEU A 67 -6.08 17.21 8.80
CA LEU A 67 -4.90 17.15 9.67
C LEU A 67 -3.82 16.23 9.09
N SER A 68 -4.22 15.08 8.57
CA SER A 68 -3.28 14.13 7.97
C SER A 68 -2.59 14.73 6.73
N ALA A 69 -3.35 15.33 5.80
CA ALA A 69 -2.78 16.01 4.63
C ALA A 69 -1.85 17.16 5.05
N PHE A 70 -2.19 17.91 6.10
CA PHE A 70 -1.33 18.95 6.68
C PHE A 70 -0.02 18.39 7.22
N LEU A 71 -0.08 17.33 8.03
CA LEU A 71 1.11 16.67 8.60
C LEU A 71 2.03 16.10 7.52
N ILE A 72 1.42 15.47 6.51
CA ILE A 72 2.15 14.96 5.34
C ILE A 72 2.85 16.12 4.61
N GLY A 73 2.13 17.18 4.29
CA GLY A 73 2.68 18.33 3.57
C GLY A 73 3.75 19.05 4.36
N LEU A 74 3.54 19.30 5.66
CA LEU A 74 4.50 19.94 6.54
C LEU A 74 5.76 19.09 6.71
N GLY A 75 5.60 17.79 7.00
CA GLY A 75 6.71 16.86 7.15
C GLY A 75 7.55 16.76 5.87
N THR A 76 6.88 16.64 4.73
CA THR A 76 7.54 16.61 3.42
C THR A 76 8.28 17.92 3.14
N LEU A 77 7.63 19.07 3.32
CA LEU A 77 8.25 20.38 3.07
C LEU A 77 9.47 20.61 3.97
N SER A 78 9.38 20.22 5.23
CA SER A 78 10.48 20.38 6.20
C SER A 78 11.74 19.60 5.83
N THR A 79 11.64 18.55 4.99
CA THR A 79 12.81 17.80 4.54
C THR A 79 13.72 18.62 3.60
N VAL A 80 13.21 19.70 3.00
CA VAL A 80 14.01 20.59 2.13
C VAL A 80 15.19 21.22 2.89
N THR A 81 15.04 21.46 4.19
CA THR A 81 16.05 22.09 5.05
C THR A 81 16.89 21.10 5.85
N MET A 82 16.68 19.79 5.67
CA MET A 82 17.42 18.77 6.41
C MET A 82 18.90 18.78 6.05
N LYS A 83 19.74 18.46 7.05
CA LYS A 83 21.21 18.40 6.92
C LYS A 83 21.78 17.10 7.48
N SER A 84 20.99 16.29 8.16
CA SER A 84 21.44 15.07 8.85
C SER A 84 20.43 13.94 8.70
N PRO A 85 20.89 12.66 8.68
CA PRO A 85 20.03 11.50 8.46
C PRO A 85 18.88 11.39 9.47
N TRP A 86 19.13 11.71 10.75
CA TRP A 86 18.10 11.62 11.79
C TRP A 86 16.91 12.57 11.51
N GLN A 87 17.17 13.75 10.87
CA GLN A 87 16.10 14.65 10.47
C GLN A 87 15.24 14.03 9.37
N PHE A 88 15.86 13.33 8.41
CA PHE A 88 15.12 12.60 7.39
C PHE A 88 14.27 11.47 8.01
N ILE A 89 14.81 10.72 8.98
CA ILE A 89 14.06 9.70 9.71
C ILE A 89 12.88 10.32 10.48
N ALA A 90 13.09 11.44 11.18
CA ALA A 90 12.05 12.11 11.95
C ALA A 90 10.96 12.71 11.06
N LEU A 91 11.34 13.42 10.00
CA LEU A 91 10.41 14.14 9.11
C LEU A 91 9.71 13.19 8.15
N TRP A 92 10.48 12.44 7.35
CA TRP A 92 9.92 11.53 6.37
C TRP A 92 9.46 10.21 7.01
N GLY A 93 10.31 9.59 7.80
CA GLY A 93 10.01 8.32 8.45
C GLY A 93 8.82 8.43 9.39
N VAL A 94 8.91 9.31 10.38
CA VAL A 94 7.89 9.38 11.44
C VAL A 94 6.72 10.28 11.04
N LEU A 95 6.96 11.55 10.72
CA LEU A 95 5.87 12.51 10.53
C LEU A 95 5.04 12.20 9.27
N VAL A 96 5.70 11.99 8.12
CA VAL A 96 5.01 11.62 6.87
C VAL A 96 4.45 10.20 6.97
N GLY A 97 5.17 9.26 7.59
CA GLY A 97 4.70 7.89 7.81
C GLY A 97 3.41 7.83 8.64
N CYS A 98 3.33 8.58 9.75
CA CYS A 98 2.11 8.72 10.54
C CYS A 98 0.96 9.33 9.73
N GLY A 99 1.24 10.42 9.02
CA GLY A 99 0.24 11.08 8.18
C GLY A 99 -0.33 10.16 7.11
N THR A 100 0.52 9.47 6.36
CA THR A 100 0.09 8.54 5.30
C THR A 100 -0.63 7.32 5.86
N GLY A 101 -0.24 6.82 7.06
CA GLY A 101 -0.93 5.72 7.75
C GLY A 101 -2.37 6.07 8.15
N ILE A 102 -2.62 7.31 8.54
CA ILE A 102 -3.97 7.81 8.83
C ILE A 102 -4.82 7.87 7.55
N THR A 103 -4.24 8.26 6.41
CA THR A 103 -4.91 8.32 5.10
C THR A 103 -4.90 6.99 4.34
N ALA A 104 -4.63 5.86 5.00
CA ALA A 104 -4.69 4.55 4.37
C ALA A 104 -6.11 4.24 3.85
N ILE A 105 -6.23 3.17 3.05
CA ILE A 105 -7.50 2.74 2.41
C ILE A 105 -8.67 2.56 3.40
N VAL A 106 -8.36 2.32 4.68
CA VAL A 106 -9.34 2.21 5.77
C VAL A 106 -10.17 3.48 5.91
N LEU A 107 -9.57 4.65 5.72
CA LEU A 107 -10.28 5.93 5.73
C LEU A 107 -11.24 6.02 4.54
N GLY A 108 -10.80 5.62 3.35
CA GLY A 108 -11.67 5.54 2.16
C GLY A 108 -12.86 4.61 2.37
N ALA A 109 -12.64 3.44 2.95
CA ALA A 109 -13.70 2.49 3.28
C ALA A 109 -14.71 3.08 4.26
N THR A 110 -14.25 3.81 5.28
CA THR A 110 -15.13 4.47 6.26
C THR A 110 -15.99 5.56 5.61
N VAL A 111 -15.43 6.34 4.69
CA VAL A 111 -16.19 7.35 3.94
C VAL A 111 -17.24 6.68 3.06
N VAL A 112 -16.87 5.63 2.33
CA VAL A 112 -17.82 4.90 1.47
C VAL A 112 -18.97 4.31 2.28
N GLN A 113 -18.70 3.71 3.44
CA GLN A 113 -19.74 3.17 4.31
C GLN A 113 -20.74 4.21 4.80
N ARG A 114 -20.31 5.47 4.99
CA ARG A 114 -21.16 6.56 5.46
C ARG A 114 -21.98 7.20 4.36
N TRP A 115 -21.43 7.31 3.14
CA TRP A 115 -22.03 8.08 2.05
C TRP A 115 -22.79 7.22 1.05
N PHE A 116 -22.56 5.91 0.99
CA PHE A 116 -23.13 5.00 0.01
C PHE A 116 -23.91 3.87 0.71
N HIS A 117 -25.17 3.67 0.32
CA HIS A 117 -25.95 2.48 0.67
C HIS A 117 -25.80 1.42 -0.44
N VAL A 118 -25.88 1.84 -1.71
CA VAL A 118 -25.63 1.04 -2.91
C VAL A 118 -24.29 1.40 -3.55
N HIS A 119 -23.78 0.58 -4.47
CA HIS A 119 -22.53 0.79 -5.22
C HIS A 119 -21.25 0.98 -4.34
N ARG A 120 -21.26 0.46 -3.13
CA ARG A 120 -20.10 0.55 -2.21
C ARG A 120 -18.83 -0.06 -2.81
N GLY A 121 -18.96 -1.19 -3.53
CA GLY A 121 -17.84 -1.84 -4.20
C GLY A 121 -17.21 -0.96 -5.28
N LEU A 122 -18.05 -0.31 -6.12
CA LEU A 122 -17.58 0.62 -7.15
C LEU A 122 -16.86 1.82 -6.53
N ALA A 123 -17.44 2.42 -5.49
CA ALA A 123 -16.84 3.57 -4.81
C ALA A 123 -15.49 3.20 -4.14
N LEU A 124 -15.39 2.03 -3.51
CA LEU A 124 -14.13 1.51 -2.95
C LEU A 124 -13.11 1.21 -4.05
N GLY A 125 -13.53 0.61 -5.16
CA GLY A 125 -12.67 0.35 -6.31
C GLY A 125 -12.07 1.64 -6.88
N MET A 126 -12.88 2.69 -7.06
CA MET A 126 -12.40 4.01 -7.50
C MET A 126 -11.39 4.61 -6.51
N LEU A 127 -11.63 4.49 -5.20
CA LEU A 127 -10.69 4.98 -4.19
C LEU A 127 -9.39 4.14 -4.16
N SER A 128 -9.48 2.85 -4.36
CA SER A 128 -8.29 1.98 -4.45
C SER A 128 -7.44 2.29 -5.69
N ALA A 129 -8.09 2.59 -6.82
CA ALA A 129 -7.40 3.00 -8.04
C ALA A 129 -6.56 4.27 -7.86
N SER A 130 -6.87 5.13 -6.86
CA SER A 130 -6.09 6.32 -6.58
C SER A 130 -4.62 6.02 -6.23
N SER A 131 -4.32 4.87 -5.64
CA SER A 131 -2.95 4.47 -5.31
C SER A 131 -2.12 4.14 -6.55
N ALA A 132 -2.68 3.36 -7.48
CA ALA A 132 -2.02 3.05 -8.75
C ALA A 132 -1.90 4.31 -9.63
N THR A 133 -2.97 5.10 -9.72
CA THR A 133 -2.98 6.37 -10.46
C THR A 133 -1.94 7.34 -9.91
N GLY A 134 -1.74 7.38 -8.58
CA GLY A 134 -0.70 8.19 -7.95
C GLY A 134 0.71 7.83 -8.46
N GLN A 135 1.03 6.55 -8.55
CA GLN A 135 2.31 6.10 -9.10
C GLN A 135 2.43 6.39 -10.60
N LEU A 136 1.35 6.15 -11.37
CA LEU A 136 1.31 6.36 -12.80
C LEU A 136 1.64 7.79 -13.22
N ILE A 137 0.96 8.75 -12.59
CA ILE A 137 1.02 10.17 -13.01
C ILE A 137 2.20 10.88 -12.38
N PHE A 138 2.42 10.68 -11.08
CA PHE A 138 3.36 11.53 -10.34
C PHE A 138 4.81 11.09 -10.44
N LEU A 139 5.09 9.79 -10.52
CA LEU A 139 6.47 9.32 -10.42
C LEU A 139 7.36 9.76 -11.60
N PRO A 140 6.94 9.64 -12.89
CA PRO A 140 7.70 10.17 -14.01
C PRO A 140 7.84 11.70 -13.96
N ILE A 141 6.79 12.41 -13.51
CA ILE A 141 6.81 13.87 -13.37
C ILE A 141 7.83 14.28 -12.30
N LEU A 142 7.83 13.59 -11.16
CA LEU A 142 8.78 13.83 -10.07
C LEU A 142 10.22 13.53 -10.51
N ALA A 143 10.45 12.42 -11.20
CA ALA A 143 11.75 12.10 -11.77
C ALA A 143 12.23 13.18 -12.73
N GLN A 144 11.35 13.71 -13.60
CA GLN A 144 11.68 14.80 -14.50
C GLN A 144 12.05 16.09 -13.72
N ILE A 145 11.30 16.43 -12.67
CA ILE A 145 11.63 17.59 -11.82
C ILE A 145 12.97 17.38 -11.10
N VAL A 146 13.24 16.17 -10.60
CA VAL A 146 14.52 15.84 -9.94
C VAL A 146 15.69 16.06 -10.90
N VAL A 147 15.57 15.57 -12.13
CA VAL A 147 16.64 15.70 -13.15
C VAL A 147 16.86 17.15 -13.59
N THR A 148 15.79 17.94 -13.76
CA THR A 148 15.89 19.31 -14.30
C THR A 148 16.13 20.36 -13.24
N SER A 149 15.54 20.23 -12.06
CA SER A 149 15.50 21.28 -11.03
C SER A 149 16.04 20.81 -9.67
N GLY A 150 16.31 19.52 -9.51
CA GLY A 150 16.78 18.91 -8.28
C GLY A 150 15.66 18.40 -7.36
N TRP A 151 16.01 17.49 -6.47
CA TRP A 151 15.09 16.78 -5.58
C TRP A 151 14.28 17.72 -4.65
N ARG A 152 14.85 18.86 -4.25
CA ARG A 152 14.13 19.82 -3.39
C ARG A 152 12.88 20.35 -4.06
N TRP A 153 12.90 20.63 -5.35
CA TRP A 153 11.73 21.11 -6.09
C TRP A 153 10.67 20.03 -6.26
N ALA A 154 11.07 18.76 -6.43
CA ALA A 154 10.14 17.66 -6.42
C ALA A 154 9.42 17.54 -5.05
N VAL A 155 10.16 17.66 -3.96
CA VAL A 155 9.62 17.68 -2.59
C VAL A 155 8.69 18.87 -2.37
N VAL A 156 9.07 20.07 -2.78
CA VAL A 156 8.22 21.28 -2.68
C VAL A 156 6.93 21.09 -3.46
N ALA A 157 6.99 20.53 -4.67
CA ALA A 157 5.80 20.31 -5.50
C ALA A 157 4.78 19.38 -4.81
N VAL A 158 5.21 18.22 -4.31
CA VAL A 158 4.28 17.30 -3.64
C VAL A 158 3.80 17.82 -2.28
N ALA A 159 4.66 18.54 -1.54
CA ALA A 159 4.29 19.17 -0.29
C ALA A 159 3.26 20.29 -0.49
N ALA A 160 3.44 21.11 -1.51
CA ALA A 160 2.49 22.18 -1.85
C ALA A 160 1.10 21.62 -2.18
N VAL A 161 1.04 20.53 -2.96
CA VAL A 161 -0.24 19.85 -3.25
C VAL A 161 -0.92 19.40 -1.96
N ALA A 162 -0.20 18.74 -1.05
CA ALA A 162 -0.76 18.27 0.21
C ALA A 162 -1.23 19.43 1.11
N LEU A 163 -0.45 20.51 1.21
CA LEU A 163 -0.78 21.68 2.01
C LEU A 163 -1.97 22.47 1.45
N VAL A 164 -2.12 22.54 0.12
CA VAL A 164 -3.29 23.17 -0.53
C VAL A 164 -4.54 22.32 -0.37
N ILE A 165 -4.42 20.99 -0.48
CA ILE A 165 -5.55 20.07 -0.32
C ILE A 165 -6.08 20.08 1.12
N SER A 166 -5.22 20.24 2.12
CA SER A 166 -5.62 20.22 3.54
C SER A 166 -6.74 21.23 3.87
N PRO A 167 -6.61 22.54 3.63
CA PRO A 167 -7.69 23.49 3.88
C PRO A 167 -8.90 23.26 2.97
N ILE A 168 -8.71 22.83 1.73
CA ILE A 168 -9.81 22.53 0.81
C ILE A 168 -10.66 21.37 1.37
N VAL A 169 -10.03 20.30 1.85
CA VAL A 169 -10.72 19.19 2.51
C VAL A 169 -11.49 19.70 3.74
N PHE A 170 -10.83 20.51 4.57
CA PHE A 170 -11.46 21.05 5.77
C PHE A 170 -12.67 21.93 5.46
N LEU A 171 -12.67 22.71 4.40
CA LEU A 171 -13.75 23.62 4.04
C LEU A 171 -14.90 22.91 3.29
N VAL A 172 -14.55 22.01 2.36
CA VAL A 172 -15.52 21.44 1.40
C VAL A 172 -16.10 20.11 1.91
N MET A 173 -15.29 19.26 2.55
CA MET A 173 -15.72 17.94 2.97
C MET A 173 -16.72 18.01 4.14
N ARG A 174 -17.63 17.04 4.20
CA ARG A 174 -18.56 16.85 5.33
C ARG A 174 -18.38 15.43 5.88
N ASP A 175 -18.65 15.28 7.17
CA ASP A 175 -18.45 14.00 7.85
C ASP A 175 -19.53 12.98 7.50
N ARG A 176 -20.73 13.46 7.20
CA ARG A 176 -21.92 12.64 6.89
C ARG A 176 -22.80 13.32 5.85
N PRO A 177 -23.60 12.57 5.06
CA PRO A 177 -24.60 13.14 4.16
C PRO A 177 -25.60 14.05 4.89
N GLN A 178 -25.98 13.69 6.13
CA GLN A 178 -26.94 14.42 6.95
C GLN A 178 -26.47 15.85 7.27
N ASP A 179 -25.17 16.13 7.29
CA ASP A 179 -24.62 17.49 7.47
C ASP A 179 -25.03 18.43 6.32
N LYS A 180 -25.58 17.87 5.24
CA LYS A 180 -26.15 18.56 4.07
C LYS A 180 -27.64 18.30 3.88
N GLY A 181 -28.33 17.69 4.86
CA GLY A 181 -29.72 17.29 4.75
C GLY A 181 -29.97 16.16 3.74
N LEU A 182 -28.93 15.39 3.39
CA LEU A 182 -29.02 14.29 2.42
C LEU A 182 -29.03 12.94 3.13
N ALA A 183 -29.71 11.96 2.52
CA ALA A 183 -29.56 10.55 2.87
C ALA A 183 -28.31 9.94 2.18
N PRO A 184 -27.75 8.82 2.68
CA PRO A 184 -26.77 8.04 1.95
C PRO A 184 -27.27 7.67 0.56
N LEU A 185 -26.38 7.70 -0.44
CA LEU A 185 -26.74 7.43 -1.82
C LEU A 185 -27.36 6.03 -1.99
N GLY A 186 -28.62 6.00 -2.48
CA GLY A 186 -29.37 4.78 -2.71
C GLY A 186 -30.07 4.21 -1.46
N LEU A 187 -30.17 4.97 -0.36
CA LEU A 187 -31.01 4.58 0.76
C LEU A 187 -32.48 4.80 0.38
N PRO A 188 -33.36 3.78 0.52
CA PRO A 188 -34.77 3.90 0.22
C PRO A 188 -35.45 5.01 1.07
N PRO A 189 -36.43 5.75 0.52
CA PRO A 189 -37.18 6.73 1.27
C PRO A 189 -37.88 6.10 2.48
N GLY A 190 -37.71 6.68 3.67
CA GLY A 190 -38.33 6.19 4.89
C GLY A 190 -37.55 5.14 5.67
N GLU A 191 -36.45 4.61 5.10
CA GLU A 191 -35.56 3.77 5.89
C GLU A 191 -34.73 4.59 6.86
N PRO A 192 -34.55 4.11 8.11
CA PRO A 192 -33.70 4.78 9.08
C PRO A 192 -32.23 4.74 8.61
N VAL A 193 -31.56 5.89 8.67
CA VAL A 193 -30.14 5.95 8.38
C VAL A 193 -29.40 5.02 9.34
N PRO A 194 -28.58 4.07 8.86
CA PRO A 194 -27.81 3.19 9.72
C PRO A 194 -26.99 4.01 10.71
N ALA A 195 -27.26 3.82 12.00
CA ALA A 195 -26.47 4.46 13.04
C ALA A 195 -25.00 4.07 12.87
N PRO A 196 -24.04 4.99 13.11
CA PRO A 196 -22.65 4.60 13.18
C PRO A 196 -22.54 3.46 14.20
N ALA A 197 -21.75 2.44 13.89
CA ALA A 197 -21.49 1.38 14.84
C ALA A 197 -20.95 2.00 16.15
N VAL A 198 -21.87 2.24 17.08
CA VAL A 198 -21.57 2.74 18.43
C VAL A 198 -21.25 1.52 19.25
N GLY A 199 -19.98 1.25 19.44
CA GLY A 199 -19.66 0.11 20.27
C GLY A 199 -18.18 -0.13 20.42
N GLY A 200 -17.65 0.24 21.58
CA GLY A 200 -16.34 -0.19 22.03
C GLY A 200 -15.17 0.72 21.62
N ASN A 201 -14.08 0.58 22.36
CA ASN A 201 -12.82 1.25 22.02
C ASN A 201 -12.23 0.56 20.79
N PRO A 202 -12.03 1.28 19.65
CA PRO A 202 -11.53 0.68 18.41
C PRO A 202 -10.12 0.10 18.58
N VAL A 203 -9.33 0.61 19.51
CA VAL A 203 -8.02 0.06 19.84
C VAL A 203 -8.18 -1.32 20.48
N VAL A 204 -9.12 -1.46 21.41
CA VAL A 204 -9.42 -2.75 22.04
C VAL A 204 -9.97 -3.73 21.01
N ALA A 205 -10.84 -3.28 20.10
CA ALA A 205 -11.37 -4.12 19.02
C ALA A 205 -10.26 -4.61 18.09
N ALA A 206 -9.36 -3.74 17.65
CA ALA A 206 -8.23 -4.10 16.80
C ALA A 206 -7.29 -5.11 17.50
N LEU A 207 -6.92 -4.85 18.75
CA LEU A 207 -6.03 -5.74 19.52
C LEU A 207 -6.69 -7.08 19.86
N SER A 208 -7.99 -7.09 20.15
CA SER A 208 -8.71 -8.35 20.40
C SER A 208 -8.84 -9.19 19.13
N ALA A 209 -9.03 -8.56 17.98
CA ALA A 209 -9.02 -9.23 16.68
C ALA A 209 -7.65 -9.85 16.39
N LEU A 210 -6.55 -9.13 16.66
CA LEU A 210 -5.19 -9.68 16.54
C LEU A 210 -4.98 -10.86 17.48
N LYS A 211 -5.34 -10.71 18.78
CA LYS A 211 -5.20 -11.79 19.77
C LYS A 211 -6.00 -13.05 19.38
N MET A 212 -7.18 -12.87 18.80
CA MET A 212 -7.98 -14.00 18.29
C MET A 212 -7.32 -14.61 17.05
N ALA A 213 -6.95 -13.79 16.08
CA ALA A 213 -6.42 -14.25 14.80
C ALA A 213 -5.04 -14.91 14.95
N SER A 214 -4.18 -14.42 15.85
CA SER A 214 -2.84 -14.96 16.10
C SER A 214 -2.82 -16.41 16.62
N ARG A 215 -3.97 -16.93 17.07
CA ARG A 215 -4.13 -18.33 17.47
C ARG A 215 -4.48 -19.25 16.30
N SER A 216 -4.75 -18.68 15.12
CA SER A 216 -5.14 -19.44 13.92
C SER A 216 -3.92 -19.62 13.01
N ARG A 217 -3.76 -20.84 12.47
CA ARG A 217 -2.76 -21.16 11.46
C ARG A 217 -3.02 -20.36 10.18
N GLU A 218 -4.27 -20.18 9.81
CA GLU A 218 -4.69 -19.45 8.62
C GLU A 218 -4.20 -18.00 8.66
N PHE A 219 -4.25 -17.35 9.84
CA PHE A 219 -3.72 -16.01 10.01
C PHE A 219 -2.24 -15.95 9.68
N TRP A 220 -1.44 -16.86 10.21
CA TRP A 220 0.02 -16.84 10.00
C TRP A 220 0.42 -17.17 8.57
N ILE A 221 -0.32 -18.05 7.88
CA ILE A 221 -0.09 -18.32 6.46
C ILE A 221 -0.39 -17.07 5.63
N LEU A 222 -1.55 -16.43 5.83
CA LEU A 222 -1.94 -15.23 5.09
C LEU A 222 -1.05 -14.03 5.46
N ALA A 223 -0.75 -13.82 6.73
CA ALA A 223 0.12 -12.74 7.17
C ALA A 223 1.56 -12.94 6.70
N GLY A 224 2.09 -14.17 6.73
CA GLY A 224 3.43 -14.50 6.26
C GLY A 224 3.56 -14.34 4.74
N SER A 225 2.60 -14.83 3.97
CA SER A 225 2.59 -14.63 2.52
C SER A 225 2.46 -13.15 2.15
N PHE A 226 1.62 -12.42 2.87
CA PHE A 226 1.44 -10.98 2.62
C PHE A 226 2.62 -10.14 3.11
N PHE A 227 3.35 -10.59 4.13
CA PHE A 227 4.65 -10.04 4.52
C PHE A 227 5.66 -10.12 3.37
N ILE A 228 5.76 -11.28 2.70
CA ILE A 228 6.64 -11.48 1.55
C ILE A 228 6.15 -10.64 0.34
N CYS A 229 4.83 -10.50 0.16
CA CYS A 229 4.27 -9.58 -0.81
C CYS A 229 4.79 -8.15 -0.59
N GLY A 230 4.67 -7.64 0.65
CA GLY A 230 5.15 -6.31 1.00
C GLY A 230 6.65 -6.15 0.80
N ALA A 231 7.42 -7.16 1.21
CA ALA A 231 8.87 -7.19 1.04
C ALA A 231 9.26 -7.06 -0.43
N SER A 232 8.64 -7.83 -1.32
CA SER A 232 8.95 -7.83 -2.74
C SER A 232 8.41 -6.60 -3.48
N THR A 233 7.20 -6.12 -3.16
CA THR A 233 6.57 -4.97 -3.84
C THR A 233 7.05 -3.63 -3.30
N ASN A 234 6.45 -3.13 -2.23
CA ASN A 234 6.72 -1.77 -1.71
C ASN A 234 8.15 -1.63 -1.17
N GLY A 235 8.65 -2.67 -0.49
CA GLY A 235 9.96 -2.65 0.14
C GLY A 235 11.11 -2.69 -0.86
N LEU A 236 11.08 -3.65 -1.77
CA LEU A 236 12.17 -3.85 -2.73
C LEU A 236 11.91 -3.09 -4.04
N VAL A 237 10.94 -3.52 -4.84
CA VAL A 237 10.76 -2.96 -6.19
C VAL A 237 10.28 -1.51 -6.14
N GLY A 238 9.28 -1.19 -5.32
CA GLY A 238 8.75 0.17 -5.20
C GLY A 238 9.76 1.20 -4.67
N THR A 239 10.75 0.76 -3.88
CA THR A 239 11.75 1.63 -3.27
C THR A 239 13.06 1.65 -4.06
N HIS A 240 13.53 0.50 -4.54
CA HIS A 240 14.88 0.33 -5.04
C HIS A 240 15.00 0.06 -6.54
N LEU A 241 13.90 -0.14 -7.29
CA LEU A 241 13.98 -0.39 -8.74
C LEU A 241 14.61 0.79 -9.49
N ILE A 242 14.21 2.04 -9.18
CA ILE A 242 14.78 3.22 -9.84
C ILE A 242 16.28 3.34 -9.54
N PRO A 243 16.74 3.29 -8.27
CA PRO A 243 18.16 3.25 -7.95
C PRO A 243 18.92 2.09 -8.61
N ALA A 244 18.30 0.91 -8.69
CA ALA A 244 18.91 -0.26 -9.36
C ALA A 244 19.06 -0.03 -10.87
N CYS A 245 18.05 0.53 -11.54
CA CYS A 245 18.14 0.92 -12.94
C CYS A 245 19.28 1.94 -13.17
N MET A 246 19.39 2.94 -12.28
CA MET A 246 20.44 3.97 -12.38
C MET A 246 21.85 3.38 -12.19
N ASP A 247 22.02 2.36 -11.33
CA ASP A 247 23.28 1.63 -11.19
C ASP A 247 23.68 0.89 -12.46
N HIS A 248 22.72 0.54 -13.32
CA HIS A 248 22.96 -0.07 -14.65
C HIS A 248 22.98 0.96 -15.79
N GLY A 249 23.10 2.26 -15.46
CA GLY A 249 23.16 3.34 -16.47
C GLY A 249 21.84 3.73 -17.10
N ILE A 250 20.70 3.23 -16.62
CA ILE A 250 19.38 3.57 -17.14
C ILE A 250 18.95 4.94 -16.55
N PRO A 251 18.52 5.90 -17.38
CA PRO A 251 18.11 7.21 -16.92
C PRO A 251 16.94 7.15 -15.92
N GLU A 252 16.98 8.03 -14.92
CA GLU A 252 15.99 8.07 -13.82
C GLU A 252 14.54 8.17 -14.32
N VAL A 253 14.29 9.03 -15.33
CA VAL A 253 12.95 9.21 -15.90
C VAL A 253 12.45 7.93 -16.58
N GLN A 254 13.34 7.21 -17.28
CA GLN A 254 13.02 5.93 -17.91
C GLN A 254 12.72 4.86 -16.85
N ALA A 255 13.52 4.80 -15.80
CA ALA A 255 13.29 3.89 -14.67
C ALA A 255 11.95 4.19 -13.95
N ALA A 256 11.61 5.46 -13.74
CA ALA A 256 10.31 5.88 -13.22
C ALA A 256 9.17 5.50 -14.17
N GLY A 257 9.40 5.55 -15.48
CA GLY A 257 8.46 5.10 -16.53
C GLY A 257 8.15 3.60 -16.43
N LEU A 258 9.12 2.76 -16.04
CA LEU A 258 8.87 1.32 -15.80
C LEU A 258 7.91 1.11 -14.63
N LEU A 259 8.07 1.83 -13.51
CA LEU A 259 7.13 1.76 -12.39
C LEU A 259 5.74 2.30 -12.76
N ALA A 260 5.68 3.35 -13.58
CA ALA A 260 4.42 3.86 -14.10
C ALA A 260 3.73 2.81 -15.00
N MET A 261 4.46 2.13 -15.85
CA MET A 261 3.97 1.04 -16.67
C MET A 261 3.45 -0.11 -15.82
N MET A 262 4.17 -0.50 -14.75
CA MET A 262 3.67 -1.50 -13.79
C MET A 262 2.32 -1.09 -13.20
N GLY A 263 2.11 0.19 -12.87
CA GLY A 263 0.84 0.67 -12.35
C GLY A 263 -0.31 0.55 -13.35
N ILE A 264 -0.06 0.71 -14.68
CA ILE A 264 -1.08 0.46 -15.73
C ILE A 264 -1.49 -1.01 -15.71
N PHE A 265 -0.51 -1.91 -15.72
CA PHE A 265 -0.78 -3.35 -15.69
C PHE A 265 -1.38 -3.82 -14.38
N ASP A 266 -1.06 -3.16 -13.25
CA ASP A 266 -1.71 -3.40 -11.96
C ASP A 266 -3.22 -3.15 -11.98
N LEU A 267 -3.67 -2.08 -12.65
CA LEU A 267 -5.11 -1.83 -12.80
C LEU A 267 -5.82 -3.00 -13.51
N ILE A 268 -5.19 -3.55 -14.55
CA ILE A 268 -5.72 -4.69 -15.30
C ILE A 268 -5.65 -5.95 -14.43
N GLY A 269 -4.50 -6.22 -13.84
CA GLY A 269 -4.24 -7.42 -13.04
C GLY A 269 -5.09 -7.50 -11.79
N THR A 270 -5.20 -6.41 -11.04
CA THR A 270 -6.01 -6.36 -9.81
C THR A 270 -7.50 -6.47 -10.10
N THR A 271 -8.00 -5.82 -11.17
CA THR A 271 -9.39 -5.95 -11.59
C THR A 271 -9.69 -7.39 -12.04
N GLY A 272 -8.81 -7.97 -12.85
CA GLY A 272 -8.90 -9.35 -13.29
C GLY A 272 -8.85 -10.34 -12.13
N SER A 273 -7.96 -10.09 -11.16
CA SER A 273 -7.84 -10.91 -9.95
C SER A 273 -9.13 -10.90 -9.11
N GLY A 274 -9.78 -9.75 -8.96
CA GLY A 274 -11.07 -9.66 -8.28
C GLY A 274 -12.12 -10.56 -8.95
N TRP A 275 -12.22 -10.49 -10.28
CA TRP A 275 -13.13 -11.33 -11.07
C TRP A 275 -12.80 -12.83 -10.97
N LEU A 276 -11.50 -13.18 -11.00
CA LEU A 276 -11.03 -14.56 -10.84
C LEU A 276 -11.28 -15.08 -9.43
N SER A 277 -11.09 -14.26 -8.40
CA SER A 277 -11.28 -14.59 -6.98
C SER A 277 -12.72 -15.04 -6.66
N ASP A 278 -13.71 -14.55 -7.41
CA ASP A 278 -15.10 -14.94 -7.26
C ASP A 278 -15.42 -16.32 -7.91
N ARG A 279 -14.53 -16.86 -8.77
CA ARG A 279 -14.78 -18.01 -9.63
C ARG A 279 -13.85 -19.19 -9.41
N PHE A 280 -12.64 -18.91 -8.96
CA PHE A 280 -11.59 -19.94 -8.82
C PHE A 280 -11.14 -20.07 -7.36
N ASP A 281 -10.43 -21.15 -7.06
CA ASP A 281 -9.82 -21.35 -5.74
C ASP A 281 -8.76 -20.27 -5.47
N ASN A 282 -9.02 -19.47 -4.46
CA ASN A 282 -8.16 -18.34 -4.09
C ASN A 282 -6.74 -18.76 -3.67
N ARG A 283 -6.53 -19.99 -3.24
CA ARG A 283 -5.20 -20.55 -2.93
C ARG A 283 -4.39 -20.78 -4.21
N LEU A 284 -5.03 -21.31 -5.24
CA LEU A 284 -4.40 -21.51 -6.55
C LEU A 284 -4.07 -20.16 -7.21
N LEU A 285 -4.95 -19.18 -7.09
CA LEU A 285 -4.69 -17.83 -7.58
C LEU A 285 -3.47 -17.23 -6.87
N LEU A 286 -3.41 -17.31 -5.54
CA LEU A 286 -2.24 -16.80 -4.79
C LEU A 286 -0.96 -17.57 -5.13
N MET A 287 -1.04 -18.90 -5.27
CA MET A 287 0.10 -19.71 -5.71
C MET A 287 0.63 -19.21 -7.07
N THR A 288 -0.27 -18.98 -8.04
CA THR A 288 0.09 -18.49 -9.37
C THR A 288 0.73 -17.11 -9.30
N TYR A 289 0.12 -16.18 -8.56
CA TYR A 289 0.64 -14.82 -8.41
C TYR A 289 2.02 -14.80 -7.74
N TYR A 290 2.18 -15.44 -6.59
CA TYR A 290 3.49 -15.51 -5.93
C TYR A 290 4.53 -16.26 -6.77
N GLY A 291 4.11 -17.29 -7.51
CA GLY A 291 4.98 -18.04 -8.43
C GLY A 291 5.50 -17.14 -9.57
N LEU A 292 4.60 -16.45 -10.28
CA LEU A 292 4.98 -15.54 -11.37
C LEU A 292 5.82 -14.36 -10.87
N ARG A 293 5.48 -13.81 -9.71
CA ARG A 293 6.27 -12.76 -9.04
C ARG A 293 7.67 -13.23 -8.72
N GLY A 294 7.80 -14.42 -8.14
CA GLY A 294 9.09 -15.00 -7.83
C GLY A 294 9.95 -15.20 -9.07
N LEU A 295 9.38 -15.77 -10.13
CA LEU A 295 10.07 -15.95 -11.41
C LEU A 295 10.48 -14.62 -12.04
N SER A 296 9.61 -13.60 -11.98
CA SER A 296 9.92 -12.26 -12.49
C SER A 296 11.10 -11.62 -11.74
N LEU A 297 11.16 -11.78 -10.41
CA LEU A 297 12.27 -11.26 -9.60
C LEU A 297 13.59 -12.01 -9.87
N LEU A 298 13.55 -13.32 -10.06
CA LEU A 298 14.72 -14.11 -10.44
C LEU A 298 15.21 -13.75 -11.84
N TYR A 299 14.31 -13.34 -12.74
CA TYR A 299 14.65 -12.86 -14.07
C TYR A 299 15.25 -11.44 -14.07
N LEU A 300 14.90 -10.58 -13.12
CA LEU A 300 15.23 -9.16 -13.15
C LEU A 300 16.74 -8.85 -13.29
N PRO A 301 17.69 -9.52 -12.57
CA PRO A 301 19.11 -9.28 -12.78
C PRO A 301 19.56 -9.52 -14.24
N TYR A 302 18.98 -10.50 -14.91
CA TYR A 302 19.23 -10.74 -16.34
C TYR A 302 18.56 -9.68 -17.22
N GLY A 303 17.40 -9.18 -16.80
CA GLY A 303 16.66 -8.13 -17.50
C GLY A 303 17.43 -6.81 -17.58
N PHE A 304 18.28 -6.47 -16.60
CA PHE A 304 19.14 -5.30 -16.66
C PHE A 304 20.24 -5.39 -17.73
N VAL A 305 20.72 -6.58 -18.01
CA VAL A 305 21.84 -6.83 -18.95
C VAL A 305 21.33 -7.10 -20.36
N SER A 306 20.08 -7.53 -20.50
CA SER A 306 19.49 -7.85 -21.82
C SER A 306 19.21 -6.59 -22.63
N GLU A 307 19.77 -6.50 -23.83
CA GLU A 307 19.51 -5.41 -24.77
C GLU A 307 18.04 -5.36 -25.17
N GLY A 308 17.39 -4.22 -24.93
CA GLY A 308 16.12 -3.81 -25.51
C GLY A 308 14.88 -4.02 -24.64
N HIS A 309 14.35 -5.23 -24.44
CA HIS A 309 12.99 -5.41 -23.90
C HIS A 309 12.90 -6.09 -22.52
N GLY A 310 14.00 -6.52 -21.92
CA GLY A 310 13.99 -7.30 -20.69
C GLY A 310 13.25 -6.63 -19.54
N LEU A 311 13.51 -5.35 -19.29
CA LEU A 311 12.83 -4.59 -18.25
C LEU A 311 11.36 -4.29 -18.55
N SER A 312 11.00 -4.11 -19.82
CA SER A 312 9.60 -3.94 -20.21
C SER A 312 8.80 -5.21 -19.98
N ILE A 313 9.36 -6.37 -20.30
CA ILE A 313 8.76 -7.68 -19.99
C ILE A 313 8.57 -7.82 -18.47
N PHE A 314 9.60 -7.56 -17.70
CA PHE A 314 9.50 -7.55 -16.23
C PHE A 314 8.38 -6.63 -15.74
N ALA A 315 8.31 -5.39 -16.25
CA ALA A 315 7.32 -4.41 -15.82
C ALA A 315 5.88 -4.85 -16.13
N VAL A 316 5.64 -5.50 -17.27
CA VAL A 316 4.33 -6.06 -17.62
C VAL A 316 3.92 -7.17 -16.66
N PHE A 317 4.76 -8.22 -16.52
CA PHE A 317 4.41 -9.39 -15.71
C PHE A 317 4.35 -9.05 -14.22
N TYR A 318 5.31 -8.29 -13.72
CA TYR A 318 5.33 -7.88 -12.33
C TYR A 318 4.19 -6.90 -12.00
N GLY A 319 3.86 -6.00 -12.95
CA GLY A 319 2.76 -5.06 -12.82
C GLY A 319 1.40 -5.74 -12.75
N LEU A 320 1.13 -6.73 -13.59
CA LEU A 320 -0.11 -7.53 -13.54
C LEU A 320 -0.34 -8.18 -12.18
N ASP A 321 0.72 -8.45 -11.45
CA ASP A 321 0.66 -9.10 -10.14
C ASP A 321 0.82 -8.12 -8.95
N TRP A 322 1.08 -6.82 -9.16
CA TRP A 322 1.47 -5.88 -8.10
C TRP A 322 0.52 -5.90 -6.88
N ILE A 323 -0.78 -5.68 -7.09
CA ILE A 323 -1.83 -5.72 -6.05
C ILE A 323 -2.79 -6.92 -6.24
N ALA A 324 -2.60 -7.73 -7.29
CA ALA A 324 -3.50 -8.84 -7.62
C ALA A 324 -3.66 -9.90 -6.51
N THR A 325 -2.72 -9.95 -5.56
CA THR A 325 -2.80 -10.83 -4.37
C THR A 325 -3.82 -10.36 -3.33
N VAL A 326 -4.30 -9.11 -3.38
CA VAL A 326 -5.22 -8.53 -2.38
C VAL A 326 -6.61 -9.16 -2.40
N PRO A 327 -7.33 -9.27 -3.54
CA PRO A 327 -8.67 -9.86 -3.56
C PRO A 327 -8.71 -11.30 -3.04
N PRO A 328 -7.87 -12.24 -3.49
CA PRO A 328 -7.91 -13.61 -2.99
C PRO A 328 -7.48 -13.73 -1.52
N THR A 329 -6.56 -12.88 -1.03
CA THR A 329 -6.18 -12.85 0.39
C THR A 329 -7.34 -12.37 1.26
N ALA A 330 -8.06 -11.34 0.83
CA ALA A 330 -9.25 -10.85 1.54
C ALA A 330 -10.38 -11.90 1.54
N ALA A 331 -10.58 -12.62 0.44
CA ALA A 331 -11.56 -13.69 0.34
C ALA A 331 -11.23 -14.85 1.30
N LEU A 332 -9.96 -15.30 1.36
CA LEU A 332 -9.52 -16.33 2.30
C LEU A 332 -9.62 -15.87 3.75
N ALA A 333 -9.29 -14.61 4.05
CA ALA A 333 -9.48 -14.04 5.39
C ALA A 333 -10.96 -14.04 5.79
N ARG A 334 -11.86 -13.68 4.85
CA ARG A 334 -13.32 -13.74 5.09
C ARG A 334 -13.82 -15.18 5.30
N GLN A 335 -13.29 -16.12 4.55
CA GLN A 335 -13.63 -17.55 4.71
C GLN A 335 -13.17 -18.10 6.06
N ALA A 336 -11.98 -17.71 6.53
CA ALA A 336 -11.39 -18.21 7.77
C ALA A 336 -11.99 -17.56 9.03
N PHE A 337 -12.29 -16.25 9.00
CA PHE A 337 -12.65 -15.46 10.19
C PHE A 337 -14.10 -14.95 10.18
N GLY A 338 -14.85 -15.20 9.10
CA GLY A 338 -16.23 -14.72 8.93
C GLY A 338 -16.31 -13.26 8.51
N ALA A 339 -17.48 -12.85 8.00
CA ALA A 339 -17.69 -11.51 7.42
C ALA A 339 -17.52 -10.38 8.43
N GLU A 340 -17.87 -10.60 9.69
CA GLU A 340 -17.84 -9.60 10.75
C GLU A 340 -16.41 -9.26 11.21
N LYS A 341 -15.56 -10.29 11.41
CA LYS A 341 -14.22 -10.14 11.97
C LYS A 341 -13.13 -9.96 10.91
N SER A 342 -13.37 -10.44 9.69
CA SER A 342 -12.38 -10.40 8.62
C SER A 342 -11.83 -9.01 8.29
N PRO A 343 -12.58 -7.90 8.34
CA PRO A 343 -12.00 -6.59 8.04
C PRO A 343 -10.89 -6.18 9.02
N LEU A 344 -11.07 -6.45 10.32
CA LEU A 344 -10.04 -6.14 11.33
C LEU A 344 -8.84 -7.08 11.21
N VAL A 345 -9.08 -8.38 10.97
CA VAL A 345 -8.01 -9.36 10.75
C VAL A 345 -7.22 -9.02 9.49
N PHE A 346 -7.90 -8.65 8.40
CA PHE A 346 -7.25 -8.25 7.16
C PHE A 346 -6.41 -6.96 7.34
N GLY A 347 -6.87 -6.04 8.19
CA GLY A 347 -6.07 -4.88 8.59
C GLY A 347 -4.71 -5.27 9.20
N TRP A 348 -4.66 -6.33 10.01
CA TRP A 348 -3.41 -6.86 10.55
C TRP A 348 -2.57 -7.63 9.53
N ILE A 349 -3.20 -8.30 8.57
CA ILE A 349 -2.50 -8.89 7.42
C ILE A 349 -1.84 -7.79 6.58
N ILE A 350 -2.52 -6.66 6.35
CA ILE A 350 -1.92 -5.47 5.70
C ILE A 350 -0.78 -4.89 6.56
N ALA A 351 -0.91 -4.86 7.89
CA ALA A 351 0.17 -4.44 8.75
C ALA A 351 1.41 -5.34 8.60
N ALA A 352 1.21 -6.67 8.54
CA ALA A 352 2.31 -7.61 8.26
C ALA A 352 2.98 -7.35 6.90
N HIS A 353 2.22 -7.02 5.86
CA HIS A 353 2.74 -6.59 4.56
C HIS A 353 3.67 -5.38 4.70
N GLN A 354 3.29 -4.38 5.46
CA GLN A 354 4.11 -3.18 5.64
C GLN A 354 5.35 -3.42 6.52
N VAL A 355 5.27 -4.36 7.47
CA VAL A 355 6.45 -4.83 8.21
C VAL A 355 7.44 -5.50 7.24
N GLY A 356 6.96 -6.37 6.35
CA GLY A 356 7.78 -6.97 5.30
C GLY A 356 8.41 -5.92 4.38
N ALA A 357 7.62 -4.94 3.95
CA ALA A 357 8.10 -3.83 3.13
C ALA A 357 9.20 -3.01 3.84
N ALA A 358 9.02 -2.69 5.12
CA ALA A 358 10.00 -1.95 5.90
C ALA A 358 11.32 -2.71 6.04
N LEU A 359 11.26 -3.99 6.37
CA LEU A 359 12.45 -4.83 6.49
C LEU A 359 13.18 -4.97 5.15
N ALA A 360 12.46 -5.20 4.06
CA ALA A 360 13.06 -5.34 2.74
C ALA A 360 13.68 -4.03 2.25
N ALA A 361 13.05 -2.88 2.50
CA ALA A 361 13.62 -1.58 2.13
C ALA A 361 14.96 -1.34 2.84
N SER A 362 15.05 -1.59 4.15
CA SER A 362 16.31 -1.43 4.90
C SER A 362 17.35 -2.47 4.48
N SER A 363 16.98 -3.75 4.36
CA SER A 363 17.92 -4.82 4.02
C SER A 363 18.47 -4.69 2.60
N ALA A 364 17.63 -4.30 1.62
CA ALA A 364 18.08 -4.03 0.26
C ALA A 364 19.05 -2.83 0.18
N GLY A 365 18.75 -1.75 0.94
CA GLY A 365 19.67 -0.62 1.05
C GLY A 365 21.01 -0.99 1.69
N LEU A 366 20.98 -1.87 2.71
CA LEU A 366 22.20 -2.39 3.35
C LEU A 366 23.00 -3.28 2.38
N LEU A 367 22.35 -4.24 1.72
CA LEU A 367 23.00 -5.11 0.72
C LEU A 367 23.67 -4.26 -0.37
N ARG A 368 22.96 -3.27 -0.92
CA ARG A 368 23.54 -2.36 -1.91
C ARG A 368 24.76 -1.60 -1.37
N THR A 369 24.74 -1.21 -0.10
CA THR A 369 25.88 -0.48 0.52
C THR A 369 27.08 -1.39 0.69
N VAL A 370 26.88 -2.68 1.01
CA VAL A 370 27.95 -3.65 1.28
C VAL A 370 28.46 -4.29 -0.02
N GLU A 371 27.57 -4.71 -0.91
CA GLU A 371 27.89 -5.53 -2.08
C GLU A 371 28.04 -4.69 -3.37
N GLY A 372 27.58 -3.46 -3.37
CA GLY A 372 27.65 -2.58 -4.54
C GLY A 372 26.53 -2.77 -5.57
N ASN A 373 25.63 -3.76 -5.41
CA ASN A 373 24.49 -4.04 -6.30
C ASN A 373 23.26 -4.53 -5.52
N TYR A 374 22.14 -4.79 -6.23
CA TYR A 374 20.88 -5.27 -5.65
C TYR A 374 20.56 -6.74 -6.01
N ASP A 375 21.45 -7.45 -6.71
CA ASP A 375 21.14 -8.76 -7.29
C ASP A 375 20.72 -9.78 -6.25
N HIS A 376 21.46 -9.88 -5.14
CA HIS A 376 21.10 -10.77 -4.05
C HIS A 376 19.73 -10.39 -3.41
N ALA A 377 19.40 -9.10 -3.33
CA ALA A 377 18.11 -8.69 -2.81
C ALA A 377 16.94 -9.17 -3.70
N PHE A 378 17.09 -9.06 -5.03
CA PHE A 378 16.09 -9.56 -5.98
C PHE A 378 16.00 -11.09 -5.97
N LEU A 379 17.13 -11.80 -5.95
CA LEU A 379 17.15 -13.26 -5.89
C LEU A 379 16.50 -13.79 -4.61
N VAL A 380 16.86 -13.25 -3.43
CA VAL A 380 16.27 -13.65 -2.15
C VAL A 380 14.76 -13.39 -2.14
N ALA A 381 14.31 -12.22 -2.60
CA ALA A 381 12.89 -11.92 -2.70
C ALA A 381 12.16 -12.86 -3.67
N GLY A 382 12.78 -13.22 -4.79
CA GLY A 382 12.27 -14.19 -5.75
C GLY A 382 12.05 -15.56 -5.12
N PHE A 383 13.04 -16.11 -4.42
CA PHE A 383 12.92 -17.39 -3.72
C PHE A 383 11.89 -17.36 -2.59
N LEU A 384 11.81 -16.26 -1.82
CA LEU A 384 10.78 -16.09 -0.79
C LEU A 384 9.37 -16.07 -1.40
N CYS A 385 9.18 -15.46 -2.57
CA CYS A 385 7.91 -15.49 -3.29
C CYS A 385 7.55 -16.93 -3.73
N LEU A 386 8.51 -17.70 -4.27
CA LEU A 386 8.28 -19.11 -4.61
C LEU A 386 7.94 -19.96 -3.39
N PHE A 387 8.61 -19.71 -2.26
CA PHE A 387 8.27 -20.34 -0.99
C PHE A 387 6.84 -19.99 -0.54
N SER A 388 6.46 -18.71 -0.65
CA SER A 388 5.09 -18.25 -0.39
C SER A 388 4.06 -18.92 -1.31
N ALA A 389 4.38 -19.11 -2.60
CA ALA A 389 3.51 -19.78 -3.55
C ALA A 389 3.13 -21.20 -3.08
N ILE A 390 4.09 -21.91 -2.51
CA ILE A 390 3.82 -23.24 -1.93
C ILE A 390 3.07 -23.10 -0.60
N GLY A 391 3.48 -22.15 0.25
CA GLY A 391 2.90 -21.95 1.59
C GLY A 391 1.41 -21.63 1.58
N VAL A 392 0.93 -20.84 0.61
CA VAL A 392 -0.49 -20.44 0.52
C VAL A 392 -1.42 -21.60 0.17
N LEU A 393 -0.94 -22.68 -0.41
CA LEU A 393 -1.73 -23.88 -0.66
C LEU A 393 -2.22 -24.57 0.62
N PHE A 394 -1.55 -24.33 1.73
CA PHE A 394 -1.92 -24.85 3.04
C PHE A 394 -2.92 -23.96 3.80
N ALA A 395 -3.32 -22.80 3.24
CA ALA A 395 -4.37 -21.97 3.82
C ALA A 395 -5.73 -22.65 3.66
N GLY A 396 -6.46 -22.76 4.77
CA GLY A 396 -7.91 -22.99 4.78
C GLY A 396 -8.47 -24.22 4.07
N LYS A 397 -8.13 -25.45 4.52
CA LYS A 397 -9.02 -26.60 4.36
C LYS A 397 -9.88 -26.74 5.60
N ARG A 398 -10.96 -25.97 5.75
CA ARG A 398 -12.06 -26.42 6.60
C ARG A 398 -12.90 -27.40 5.79
N PRO A 399 -13.24 -28.61 6.35
CA PRO A 399 -14.31 -29.40 5.78
C PRO A 399 -15.59 -28.55 5.74
N PRO A 400 -16.44 -28.70 4.73
CA PRO A 400 -17.74 -28.05 4.73
C PRO A 400 -18.44 -28.36 6.05
N ALA A 401 -19.01 -27.33 6.70
CA ALA A 401 -19.82 -27.54 7.88
C ALA A 401 -20.90 -28.61 7.53
N PRO A 402 -21.14 -29.59 8.40
CA PRO A 402 -22.17 -30.58 8.12
C PRO A 402 -23.48 -29.85 7.85
N VAL A 403 -24.07 -30.08 6.69
CA VAL A 403 -25.40 -29.64 6.35
C VAL A 403 -26.32 -30.27 7.40
N LEU A 404 -26.77 -29.46 8.36
CA LEU A 404 -27.84 -29.90 9.27
C LEU A 404 -29.03 -30.23 8.37
N SER A 405 -29.30 -31.49 8.18
CA SER A 405 -30.54 -31.96 7.56
C SER A 405 -31.72 -31.33 8.32
N PRO A 406 -32.74 -30.75 7.63
CA PRO A 406 -33.95 -30.30 8.29
C PRO A 406 -34.47 -31.45 9.16
N GLN A 407 -34.58 -31.22 10.46
CA GLN A 407 -35.31 -32.16 11.32
C GLN A 407 -36.76 -32.15 10.84
N THR A 408 -37.13 -33.17 10.10
CA THR A 408 -38.54 -33.52 9.86
C THR A 408 -39.14 -33.93 11.20
N GLY A 409 -39.90 -33.01 11.81
CA GLY A 409 -40.81 -33.23 12.90
C GLY A 409 -42.20 -32.89 12.44
#